data_ad6e7159e6022a5390260417a7210132
#
_entry.id   ad6e7159e6022a5390260417a7210132
#
_cell.length_a   1.000
_cell.length_b   1.000
_cell.length_c   1.000
_cell.angle_alpha   90.00
_cell.angle_beta   90.00
_cell.angle_gamma   90.00
#
_symmetry.space_group_name_H-M   'P 1'
#
loop_
_entity.id
_entity.type
_entity.pdbx_description
1 polymer ?
#
loop_
_entity_poly.entity_id
_entity_poly.type
_entity_poly.pdbx_seq_one_letter_code
_entity_poly.pdbx_strand_id
1 'polypeptide(L)'
;MIFFQNLIKKIPYSLFLLIFLVSCQKADPSTGEKILIEPDPIKKTRDFADKGGGIFGDINKVGKGSGSGNVEFASTNVLWRATLKSLDFLPLLNADYGGGIIIYDWYSQTNNPKEQIKISVQFLNNDLRSDSIKITAHKKICETIERCSNSTLDQNFANSIKDGIIASARTLKIEEAKKEKK
;
A
#
# COMPACT_ATOMS: atom_id res chain seq x y z
N MET A 1 2.52 60.08 15.58
CA MET A 1 3.02 58.70 15.46
C MET A 1 3.75 58.19 16.73
N ILE A 2 3.95 59.03 17.74
CA ILE A 2 4.68 58.71 19.00
C ILE A 2 3.71 58.28 20.12
N PHE A 3 2.42 58.57 20.01
CA PHE A 3 1.42 58.24 21.06
C PHE A 3 1.00 56.79 21.09
N PHE A 4 1.13 56.07 19.99
CA PHE A 4 0.73 54.66 19.89
C PHE A 4 1.77 53.67 20.49
N GLN A 5 3.05 54.06 20.51
CA GLN A 5 4.12 53.19 21.05
C GLN A 5 4.15 53.11 22.57
N ASN A 6 3.60 54.09 23.27
CA ASN A 6 3.60 54.10 24.75
C ASN A 6 2.41 53.34 25.36
N LEU A 7 1.37 53.02 24.57
CA LEU A 7 0.22 52.26 25.05
C LEU A 7 0.50 50.77 25.15
N ILE A 8 1.39 50.26 24.29
CA ILE A 8 1.71 48.83 24.21
C ILE A 8 2.63 48.37 25.36
N LYS A 9 3.41 49.34 25.96
CA LYS A 9 4.34 49.01 27.06
C LYS A 9 3.70 48.79 28.43
N LYS A 10 2.39 49.09 28.58
CA LYS A 10 1.68 48.98 29.86
C LYS A 10 0.64 47.87 29.94
N ILE A 11 0.58 47.00 28.95
CA ILE A 11 -0.26 45.79 29.05
C ILE A 11 0.50 44.80 29.91
N PRO A 12 0.01 44.48 31.13
CA PRO A 12 0.71 43.55 31.99
C PRO A 12 0.79 42.19 31.32
N TYR A 13 1.95 41.55 31.36
CA TYR A 13 2.24 40.23 30.81
C TYR A 13 1.23 39.17 31.23
N SER A 14 0.54 39.40 32.36
CA SER A 14 -0.55 38.61 32.91
C SER A 14 -1.78 38.53 31.98
N LEU A 15 -2.08 39.61 31.24
CA LEU A 15 -3.24 39.62 30.31
C LEU A 15 -2.95 38.84 29.04
N PHE A 16 -1.69 38.79 28.60
CA PHE A 16 -1.26 38.02 27.44
C PHE A 16 -1.25 36.52 27.72
N LEU A 17 -0.95 36.12 28.96
CA LEU A 17 -0.97 34.69 29.38
C LEU A 17 -2.41 34.14 29.48
N LEU A 18 -3.39 35.01 29.82
CA LEU A 18 -4.80 34.61 29.90
C LEU A 18 -5.44 34.31 28.53
N ILE A 19 -4.95 34.95 27.46
CA ILE A 19 -5.47 34.74 26.10
C ILE A 19 -5.01 33.36 25.54
N PHE A 20 -3.86 32.86 25.98
CA PHE A 20 -3.36 31.54 25.56
C PHE A 20 -4.06 30.35 26.17
N LEU A 21 -4.80 30.51 27.28
CA LEU A 21 -5.48 29.42 27.95
C LEU A 21 -6.89 29.11 27.42
N VAL A 22 -7.41 29.94 26.48
CA VAL A 22 -8.79 29.76 25.96
C VAL A 22 -8.80 29.05 24.58
N SER A 23 -7.64 28.70 24.01
CA SER A 23 -7.54 28.24 22.62
C SER A 23 -7.30 26.74 22.46
N CYS A 24 -8.06 25.89 23.15
CA CYS A 24 -8.08 24.46 22.80
C CYS A 24 -9.41 23.77 23.15
N GLN A 25 -10.50 24.24 22.54
CA GLN A 25 -11.70 23.41 22.44
C GLN A 25 -12.13 23.34 20.96
N LYS A 26 -11.78 22.26 20.31
CA LYS A 26 -12.37 21.91 19.01
C LYS A 26 -13.81 21.42 19.26
N ALA A 27 -14.77 22.16 18.76
CA ALA A 27 -16.15 21.67 18.65
C ALA A 27 -16.30 20.91 17.33
N ASP A 28 -17.06 19.81 17.37
CA ASP A 28 -17.45 19.08 16.16
C ASP A 28 -18.49 19.92 15.40
N PRO A 29 -18.27 20.25 14.11
CA PRO A 29 -19.18 21.11 13.35
C PRO A 29 -20.55 20.47 13.06
N SER A 30 -20.74 19.16 13.30
CA SER A 30 -21.97 18.46 12.99
C SER A 30 -23.01 18.41 14.14
N THR A 31 -22.58 18.52 15.41
CA THR A 31 -23.48 18.33 16.56
C THR A 31 -23.42 19.44 17.61
N GLY A 32 -22.46 20.36 17.55
CA GLY A 32 -22.30 21.44 18.54
C GLY A 32 -21.87 20.97 19.94
N GLU A 33 -21.59 19.69 20.14
CA GLU A 33 -21.11 19.13 21.41
C GLU A 33 -19.61 19.32 21.59
N LYS A 34 -19.23 19.75 22.79
CA LYS A 34 -17.81 19.85 23.18
C LYS A 34 -17.25 18.44 23.33
N ILE A 35 -16.26 18.10 22.53
CA ILE A 35 -15.51 16.87 22.69
C ILE A 35 -14.68 16.98 23.96
N LEU A 36 -15.15 16.36 25.04
CA LEU A 36 -14.37 16.12 26.24
C LEU A 36 -13.32 15.06 25.89
N ILE A 37 -12.04 15.40 26.05
CA ILE A 37 -10.96 14.43 25.91
C ILE A 37 -11.11 13.44 27.06
N GLU A 38 -11.57 12.24 26.75
CA GLU A 38 -11.72 11.18 27.73
C GLU A 38 -10.33 10.70 28.17
N PRO A 39 -10.00 10.72 29.46
CA PRO A 39 -8.66 10.40 29.95
C PRO A 39 -8.35 8.89 29.92
N ASP A 40 -9.33 8.02 29.58
CA ASP A 40 -9.14 6.58 29.58
C ASP A 40 -8.86 6.04 28.17
N PRO A 41 -7.59 5.69 27.85
CA PRO A 41 -7.22 5.15 26.55
C PRO A 41 -7.89 3.79 26.23
N ILE A 42 -8.25 3.03 27.26
CA ILE A 42 -8.89 1.71 27.10
C ILE A 42 -10.35 1.87 26.64
N LYS A 43 -11.06 2.87 27.17
CA LYS A 43 -12.44 3.18 26.77
C LYS A 43 -12.50 3.67 25.33
N LYS A 44 -11.57 4.54 24.94
CA LYS A 44 -11.45 5.03 23.58
C LYS A 44 -11.19 3.89 22.56
N THR A 45 -10.39 2.91 22.95
CA THR A 45 -10.10 1.74 22.12
C THR A 45 -11.30 0.80 21.99
N ARG A 46 -12.09 0.63 23.07
CA ARG A 46 -13.34 -0.14 23.05
C ARG A 46 -14.41 0.53 22.19
N ASP A 47 -14.64 1.83 22.39
CA ASP A 47 -15.60 2.59 21.59
C ASP A 47 -15.25 2.60 20.10
N PHE A 48 -13.94 2.58 19.77
CA PHE A 48 -13.47 2.45 18.40
C PHE A 48 -13.72 1.03 17.84
N ALA A 49 -13.51 -0.01 18.63
CA ALA A 49 -13.79 -1.39 18.25
C ALA A 49 -15.31 -1.65 18.10
N ASP A 50 -16.13 -1.13 19.02
CA ASP A 50 -17.58 -1.28 19.02
C ASP A 50 -18.26 -0.54 17.84
N LYS A 51 -17.63 0.56 17.37
CA LYS A 51 -18.06 1.31 16.17
C LYS A 51 -17.55 0.71 14.85
N GLY A 52 -17.03 -0.52 14.86
CA GLY A 52 -16.54 -1.19 13.67
C GLY A 52 -15.17 -0.71 13.19
N GLY A 53 -14.41 0.01 14.05
CA GLY A 53 -13.08 0.53 13.76
C GLY A 53 -11.94 -0.42 14.12
N GLY A 54 -12.13 -1.74 14.06
CA GLY A 54 -11.05 -2.72 14.24
C GLY A 54 -9.98 -2.63 13.16
N ILE A 55 -8.79 -3.18 13.43
CA ILE A 55 -7.65 -3.23 12.49
C ILE A 55 -8.05 -3.87 11.15
N PHE A 56 -9.10 -4.69 11.13
CA PHE A 56 -9.64 -5.37 9.95
C PHE A 56 -10.96 -4.76 9.42
N GLY A 57 -11.40 -3.60 9.94
CA GLY A 57 -12.69 -3.03 9.61
C GLY A 57 -13.87 -3.83 10.15
N ASP A 58 -15.07 -3.45 9.78
CA ASP A 58 -16.29 -4.17 10.15
C ASP A 58 -16.46 -5.41 9.26
N ILE A 59 -16.15 -6.59 9.82
CA ILE A 59 -16.25 -7.89 9.13
C ILE A 59 -17.67 -8.14 8.60
N ASN A 60 -18.70 -7.55 9.21
CA ASN A 60 -20.10 -7.70 8.76
C ASN A 60 -20.42 -6.85 7.52
N LYS A 61 -19.56 -5.89 7.17
CA LYS A 61 -19.70 -5.08 5.95
C LYS A 61 -18.87 -5.57 4.77
N VAL A 62 -18.06 -6.62 4.94
CA VAL A 62 -17.23 -7.22 3.88
C VAL A 62 -18.07 -7.82 2.72
N GLY A 63 -19.40 -7.88 2.86
CA GLY A 63 -20.31 -8.33 1.80
C GLY A 63 -21.09 -7.25 1.07
N LYS A 64 -21.02 -5.96 1.48
CA LYS A 64 -21.75 -4.85 0.85
C LYS A 64 -20.85 -3.65 0.68
N GLY A 65 -20.17 -3.62 -0.44
CA GLY A 65 -19.58 -2.48 -1.13
C GLY A 65 -19.37 -1.20 -0.33
N SER A 66 -18.32 -1.12 0.50
CA SER A 66 -17.72 0.18 0.81
C SER A 66 -16.37 -0.04 1.54
N GLY A 67 -15.29 0.30 0.89
CA GLY A 67 -14.11 0.78 1.58
C GLY A 67 -13.02 -0.21 1.98
N SER A 68 -12.87 -1.37 1.32
CA SER A 68 -11.63 -2.15 1.39
C SER A 68 -11.00 -2.27 0.01
N GLY A 69 -10.42 -1.17 -0.47
CA GLY A 69 -9.76 -1.12 -1.77
C GLY A 69 -8.65 -2.17 -1.99
N ASN A 70 -8.12 -2.75 -0.92
CA ASN A 70 -7.00 -3.67 -1.00
C ASN A 70 -7.40 -5.12 -1.34
N VAL A 71 -8.49 -5.63 -0.74
CA VAL A 71 -8.94 -7.01 -1.01
C VAL A 71 -9.59 -7.12 -2.38
N GLU A 72 -10.33 -6.10 -2.79
CA GLU A 72 -10.98 -6.02 -4.09
C GLU A 72 -9.96 -5.89 -5.23
N PHE A 73 -8.88 -5.15 -5.03
CA PHE A 73 -7.78 -5.05 -5.99
C PHE A 73 -7.17 -6.42 -6.29
N ALA A 74 -6.89 -7.22 -5.27
CA ALA A 74 -6.28 -8.53 -5.42
C ALA A 74 -7.20 -9.57 -6.08
N SER A 75 -8.50 -9.54 -5.76
CA SER A 75 -9.47 -10.48 -6.28
C SER A 75 -9.97 -10.12 -7.68
N THR A 76 -10.09 -8.83 -7.99
CA THR A 76 -10.61 -8.34 -9.28
C THR A 76 -9.53 -8.06 -10.30
N ASN A 77 -8.31 -7.70 -9.88
CA ASN A 77 -7.23 -7.41 -10.82
C ASN A 77 -6.69 -8.69 -11.48
N VAL A 78 -7.06 -8.86 -12.74
CA VAL A 78 -6.65 -10.02 -13.56
C VAL A 78 -5.13 -10.08 -13.75
N LEU A 79 -4.45 -8.91 -13.89
CA LEU A 79 -2.98 -8.86 -14.00
C LEU A 79 -2.28 -9.35 -12.73
N TRP A 80 -2.81 -9.01 -11.56
CA TRP A 80 -2.31 -9.48 -10.29
C TRP A 80 -2.36 -11.00 -10.18
N ARG A 81 -3.54 -11.57 -10.45
CA ARG A 81 -3.73 -13.04 -10.41
C ARG A 81 -2.91 -13.76 -11.47
N ALA A 82 -2.80 -13.18 -12.67
CA ALA A 82 -1.97 -13.72 -13.74
C ALA A 82 -0.49 -13.73 -13.35
N THR A 83 -0.01 -12.67 -12.67
CA THR A 83 1.38 -12.60 -12.19
C THR A 83 1.67 -13.70 -11.20
N LEU A 84 0.82 -13.86 -10.17
CA LEU A 84 0.98 -14.92 -9.18
C LEU A 84 0.97 -16.31 -9.81
N LYS A 85 0.09 -16.54 -10.81
CA LYS A 85 -0.01 -17.81 -11.52
C LYS A 85 1.19 -18.05 -12.46
N SER A 86 1.67 -17.02 -13.14
CA SER A 86 2.77 -17.17 -14.12
C SER A 86 4.14 -17.32 -13.47
N LEU A 87 4.30 -16.82 -12.26
CA LEU A 87 5.56 -16.80 -11.51
C LEU A 87 5.47 -17.63 -10.22
N ASP A 88 4.55 -18.61 -10.15
CA ASP A 88 4.30 -19.46 -8.99
C ASP A 88 5.49 -20.37 -8.61
N PHE A 89 6.39 -20.62 -9.55
CA PHE A 89 7.63 -21.35 -9.33
C PHE A 89 8.70 -20.55 -8.57
N LEU A 90 8.53 -19.22 -8.44
CA LEU A 90 9.44 -18.35 -7.72
C LEU A 90 9.02 -18.20 -6.24
N PRO A 91 9.95 -18.22 -5.29
CA PRO A 91 9.63 -17.96 -3.90
C PRO A 91 9.13 -16.51 -3.74
N LEU A 92 7.92 -16.36 -3.21
CA LEU A 92 7.31 -15.06 -2.95
C LEU A 92 7.93 -14.47 -1.69
N LEU A 93 8.51 -13.26 -1.81
CA LEU A 93 9.06 -12.53 -0.67
C LEU A 93 8.01 -11.57 -0.06
N ASN A 94 7.33 -10.81 -0.91
CA ASN A 94 6.32 -9.84 -0.49
C ASN A 94 5.30 -9.62 -1.58
N ALA A 95 4.04 -9.42 -1.17
CA ALA A 95 2.94 -9.04 -2.06
C ALA A 95 2.11 -7.95 -1.37
N ASP A 96 2.36 -6.69 -1.75
CA ASP A 96 1.62 -5.53 -1.25
C ASP A 96 0.53 -5.13 -2.25
N TYR A 97 -0.71 -5.44 -1.89
CA TYR A 97 -1.89 -5.11 -2.70
C TYR A 97 -2.13 -3.60 -2.79
N GLY A 98 -1.92 -2.88 -1.69
CA GLY A 98 -2.15 -1.44 -1.61
C GLY A 98 -1.11 -0.66 -2.41
N GLY A 99 0.15 -1.07 -2.34
CA GLY A 99 1.26 -0.50 -3.09
C GLY A 99 1.34 -1.00 -4.53
N GLY A 100 0.56 -2.02 -4.90
CA GLY A 100 0.58 -2.58 -6.26
C GLY A 100 1.92 -3.20 -6.63
N ILE A 101 2.58 -3.90 -5.70
CA ILE A 101 3.90 -4.48 -5.93
C ILE A 101 3.96 -5.94 -5.45
N ILE A 102 4.57 -6.80 -6.28
CA ILE A 102 4.93 -8.17 -5.93
C ILE A 102 6.45 -8.30 -6.03
N ILE A 103 7.08 -8.85 -5.01
CA ILE A 103 8.51 -9.08 -4.96
C ILE A 103 8.74 -10.56 -4.74
N TYR A 104 9.47 -11.19 -5.64
CA TYR A 104 9.96 -12.55 -5.51
C TYR A 104 11.39 -12.54 -4.97
N ASP A 105 11.73 -13.54 -4.17
CA ASP A 105 13.06 -13.65 -3.59
C ASP A 105 14.07 -14.24 -4.60
N TRP A 106 15.33 -14.30 -4.18
CA TRP A 106 16.39 -14.88 -4.98
C TRP A 106 16.13 -16.33 -5.30
N TYR A 107 16.16 -16.66 -6.57
CA TYR A 107 15.89 -17.99 -7.11
C TYR A 107 16.97 -18.41 -8.09
N SER A 108 17.43 -19.66 -7.98
CA SER A 108 18.36 -20.28 -8.94
C SER A 108 17.62 -21.35 -9.74
N GLN A 109 17.60 -21.22 -11.04
CA GLN A 109 16.95 -22.17 -11.95
C GLN A 109 17.73 -23.48 -12.09
N THR A 110 19.03 -23.41 -11.98
CA THR A 110 19.94 -24.55 -11.94
C THR A 110 20.35 -24.75 -10.48
N ASN A 111 20.58 -26.00 -10.05
CA ASN A 111 21.13 -26.28 -8.71
C ASN A 111 22.51 -25.61 -8.47
N ASN A 112 22.81 -24.54 -9.21
CA ASN A 112 24.00 -23.76 -9.06
C ASN A 112 23.72 -22.53 -8.18
N PRO A 113 24.07 -22.54 -6.89
CA PRO A 113 23.81 -21.43 -5.98
C PRO A 113 24.60 -20.17 -6.34
N LYS A 114 25.52 -20.27 -7.28
CA LYS A 114 26.38 -19.13 -7.71
C LYS A 114 25.62 -18.11 -8.54
N GLU A 115 24.51 -18.51 -9.19
CA GLU A 115 23.73 -17.61 -10.03
C GLU A 115 22.27 -17.59 -9.58
N GLN A 116 21.77 -16.44 -9.21
CA GLN A 116 20.40 -16.24 -8.74
C GLN A 116 19.76 -15.03 -9.42
N ILE A 117 18.46 -15.09 -9.61
CA ILE A 117 17.65 -13.97 -10.10
C ILE A 117 16.63 -13.55 -9.03
N LYS A 118 16.32 -12.27 -9.01
CA LYS A 118 15.28 -11.66 -8.18
C LYS A 118 14.40 -10.81 -9.06
N ILE A 119 13.08 -10.97 -8.94
CA ILE A 119 12.11 -10.28 -9.79
C ILE A 119 11.18 -9.46 -8.91
N SER A 120 10.91 -8.22 -9.34
CA SER A 120 9.85 -7.39 -8.81
C SER A 120 8.91 -6.93 -9.93
N VAL A 121 7.61 -7.01 -9.64
CA VAL A 121 6.53 -6.61 -10.55
C VAL A 121 5.76 -5.49 -9.90
N GLN A 122 5.72 -4.32 -10.54
CA GLN A 122 4.96 -3.16 -10.10
C GLN A 122 3.78 -2.93 -11.05
N PHE A 123 2.58 -2.82 -10.50
CA PHE A 123 1.35 -2.54 -11.23
C PHE A 123 1.10 -1.04 -11.23
N LEU A 124 1.01 -0.46 -12.41
CA LEU A 124 0.81 0.98 -12.62
C LEU A 124 -0.67 1.33 -12.81
N ASN A 125 -1.42 0.39 -13.40
CA ASN A 125 -2.87 0.45 -13.54
C ASN A 125 -3.46 -0.97 -13.71
N ASN A 126 -4.80 -1.06 -13.86
CA ASN A 126 -5.52 -2.33 -13.95
C ASN A 126 -5.82 -2.78 -15.39
N ASP A 127 -5.35 -2.05 -16.40
CA ASP A 127 -5.62 -2.34 -17.79
C ASP A 127 -4.78 -3.52 -18.29
N LEU A 128 -5.35 -4.34 -19.20
CA LEU A 128 -4.67 -5.45 -19.84
C LEU A 128 -3.72 -4.98 -20.95
N ARG A 129 -2.75 -4.16 -20.60
CA ARG A 129 -1.77 -3.54 -21.51
C ARG A 129 -0.35 -3.74 -20.99
N SER A 130 0.62 -3.72 -21.88
CA SER A 130 2.03 -3.92 -21.52
C SER A 130 2.62 -2.75 -20.71
N ASP A 131 2.06 -1.55 -20.82
CA ASP A 131 2.42 -0.37 -20.05
C ASP A 131 1.80 -0.34 -18.63
N SER A 132 0.87 -1.25 -18.33
CA SER A 132 0.22 -1.37 -17.03
C SER A 132 1.08 -2.03 -15.96
N ILE A 133 2.15 -2.71 -16.37
CA ILE A 133 3.08 -3.37 -15.45
C ILE A 133 4.53 -3.01 -15.77
N LYS A 134 5.30 -2.80 -14.72
CA LYS A 134 6.76 -2.59 -14.79
C LYS A 134 7.44 -3.76 -14.11
N ILE A 135 8.38 -4.40 -14.81
CA ILE A 135 9.18 -5.51 -14.30
C ILE A 135 10.62 -5.06 -14.14
N THR A 136 11.19 -5.37 -12.97
CA THR A 136 12.61 -5.17 -12.70
C THR A 136 13.19 -6.52 -12.27
N ALA A 137 14.24 -6.96 -12.97
CA ALA A 137 14.93 -8.20 -12.68
C ALA A 137 16.41 -7.94 -12.34
N HIS A 138 16.86 -8.54 -11.26
CA HIS A 138 18.24 -8.47 -10.81
C HIS A 138 18.87 -9.85 -10.86
N LYS A 139 20.11 -9.89 -11.23
CA LYS A 139 20.96 -11.08 -11.25
C LYS A 139 22.05 -10.93 -10.19
N LYS A 140 22.26 -11.96 -9.42
CA LYS A 140 23.37 -12.07 -8.46
C LYS A 140 24.26 -13.22 -8.89
N ILE A 141 25.57 -12.96 -9.00
CA ILE A 141 26.60 -13.96 -9.29
C ILE A 141 27.57 -13.97 -8.12
N CYS A 142 27.78 -15.14 -7.52
CA CYS A 142 28.69 -15.34 -6.42
C CYS A 142 29.86 -16.24 -6.86
N GLU A 143 31.09 -15.72 -6.81
CA GLU A 143 32.30 -16.53 -7.00
C GLU A 143 32.60 -17.38 -5.77
N THR A 144 32.39 -16.80 -4.58
CA THR A 144 32.46 -17.44 -3.27
C THR A 144 31.27 -17.00 -2.44
N ILE A 145 31.07 -17.61 -1.26
CA ILE A 145 29.96 -17.25 -0.33
C ILE A 145 29.99 -15.78 0.07
N GLU A 146 31.17 -15.17 0.13
CA GLU A 146 31.36 -13.77 0.57
C GLU A 146 31.51 -12.78 -0.60
N ARG A 147 31.81 -13.27 -1.81
CA ARG A 147 32.08 -12.43 -2.98
C ARG A 147 30.97 -12.60 -4.00
N CYS A 148 29.95 -11.75 -3.90
CA CYS A 148 28.83 -11.69 -4.83
C CYS A 148 28.78 -10.33 -5.54
N SER A 149 28.46 -10.35 -6.84
CA SER A 149 28.16 -9.15 -7.64
C SER A 149 26.67 -9.15 -8.04
N ASN A 150 26.06 -7.97 -8.01
CA ASN A 150 24.67 -7.79 -8.43
C ASN A 150 24.63 -6.91 -9.69
N SER A 151 23.79 -7.30 -10.64
CA SER A 151 23.53 -6.52 -11.86
C SER A 151 22.03 -6.55 -12.18
N THR A 152 21.56 -5.54 -12.91
CA THR A 152 20.19 -5.55 -13.45
C THR A 152 20.20 -6.32 -14.74
N LEU A 153 19.23 -7.22 -14.95
CA LEU A 153 19.03 -7.91 -16.22
C LEU A 153 18.51 -6.92 -17.29
N ASP A 154 18.74 -7.30 -18.53
CA ASP A 154 18.36 -6.46 -19.68
C ASP A 154 16.84 -6.31 -19.82
N GLN A 155 16.43 -5.33 -20.62
CA GLN A 155 15.03 -5.04 -20.86
C GLN A 155 14.32 -6.16 -21.63
N ASN A 156 15.05 -6.94 -22.45
CA ASN A 156 14.47 -8.04 -23.22
C ASN A 156 13.97 -9.15 -22.29
N PHE A 157 14.74 -9.46 -21.24
CA PHE A 157 14.32 -10.41 -20.22
C PHE A 157 13.06 -9.94 -19.48
N ALA A 158 13.04 -8.67 -19.05
CA ALA A 158 11.88 -8.07 -18.39
C ALA A 158 10.64 -8.06 -19.30
N ASN A 159 10.80 -7.75 -20.59
CA ASN A 159 9.73 -7.75 -21.56
C ASN A 159 9.18 -9.17 -21.81
N SER A 160 10.04 -10.18 -21.90
CA SER A 160 9.61 -11.58 -22.06
C SER A 160 8.70 -12.03 -20.90
N ILE A 161 9.06 -11.70 -19.65
CA ILE A 161 8.22 -12.01 -18.48
C ILE A 161 6.90 -11.21 -18.55
N LYS A 162 6.97 -9.94 -18.91
CA LYS A 162 5.80 -9.06 -19.06
C LYS A 162 4.81 -9.65 -20.06
N ASP A 163 5.28 -10.05 -21.23
CA ASP A 163 4.44 -10.62 -22.30
C ASP A 163 3.78 -11.93 -21.86
N GLY A 164 4.52 -12.78 -21.12
CA GLY A 164 3.98 -13.99 -20.51
C GLY A 164 2.85 -13.70 -19.50
N ILE A 165 3.03 -12.71 -18.63
CA ILE A 165 2.00 -12.29 -17.67
C ILE A 165 0.75 -11.76 -18.40
N ILE A 166 0.93 -10.90 -19.41
CA ILE A 166 -0.18 -10.33 -20.19
C ILE A 166 -0.95 -11.44 -20.93
N ALA A 167 -0.26 -12.40 -21.53
CA ALA A 167 -0.89 -13.54 -22.20
C ALA A 167 -1.70 -14.38 -21.21
N SER A 168 -1.15 -14.69 -20.03
CA SER A 168 -1.85 -15.38 -18.95
C SER A 168 -3.08 -14.62 -18.47
N ALA A 169 -2.98 -13.29 -18.33
CA ALA A 169 -4.09 -12.44 -17.92
C ALA A 169 -5.24 -12.43 -18.93
N ARG A 170 -4.92 -12.39 -20.23
CA ARG A 170 -5.94 -12.50 -21.28
C ARG A 170 -6.67 -13.84 -21.22
N THR A 171 -5.96 -14.92 -21.01
CA THR A 171 -6.55 -16.26 -20.87
C THR A 171 -7.49 -16.32 -19.67
N LEU A 172 -7.08 -15.82 -18.50
CA LEU A 172 -7.91 -15.75 -17.30
C LEU A 172 -9.19 -14.96 -17.55
N LYS A 173 -9.10 -13.81 -18.19
CA LYS A 173 -10.27 -12.98 -18.50
C LYS A 173 -11.26 -13.67 -19.43
N ILE A 174 -10.78 -14.44 -20.42
CA ILE A 174 -11.63 -15.23 -21.32
C ILE A 174 -12.32 -16.36 -20.56
N GLU A 175 -11.61 -17.04 -19.65
CA GLU A 175 -12.16 -18.11 -18.84
C GLU A 175 -13.27 -17.60 -17.91
N GLU A 176 -13.09 -16.43 -17.31
CA GLU A 176 -14.10 -15.76 -16.46
C GLU A 176 -15.35 -15.40 -17.26
N ALA A 177 -15.19 -14.75 -18.40
CA ALA A 177 -16.31 -14.39 -19.26
C ALA A 177 -17.12 -15.61 -19.76
N LYS A 178 -16.49 -16.78 -19.87
CA LYS A 178 -17.19 -18.03 -20.19
C LYS A 178 -17.99 -18.59 -19.01
N LYS A 179 -17.51 -18.39 -17.78
CA LYS A 179 -18.20 -18.84 -16.54
C LYS A 179 -19.42 -17.99 -16.24
N GLU A 180 -19.37 -16.70 -16.51
CA GLU A 180 -20.50 -15.78 -16.31
C GLU A 180 -21.67 -16.01 -17.29
N LYS A 181 -21.41 -16.65 -18.44
CA LYS A 181 -22.44 -16.95 -19.48
C LYS A 181 -23.12 -18.31 -19.26
N LYS A 182 -22.71 -19.08 -18.27
CA LYS A 182 -23.23 -20.42 -17.97
C LYS A 182 -24.10 -20.42 -16.72
#